data_d17bacee5e1940cc94754caf2efed479
#
_entry.id   d17bacee5e1940cc94754caf2efed479
#
_cell.length_a   1.000
_cell.length_b   1.000
_cell.length_c   1.000
_cell.angle_alpha   90.00
_cell.angle_beta   90.00
_cell.angle_gamma   90.00
#
_symmetry.space_group_name_H-M   'P 1'
#
loop_
_entity.id
_entity.type
_entity.pdbx_description
1 polymer ?
#
loop_
_entity_poly.entity_id
_entity_poly.type
_entity_poly.pdbx_seq_one_letter_code
_entity_poly.pdbx_strand_id
1 'polypeptide(L)'
;LTITTYTNLLDENYWIALPSAINTDLERFEKYLRFKPEIKMKYVYYYDKVKNEDLDKRYPDMNDEERARELAKGLEMDFKMFLSPEQIRQKIDLSSEGNHFVRLIERESGEKTFLRVFDDNKRLPSEAEISIALKGLVTTNMPKVGFLIGHGERDSKQDGDRNYNRIAQDKPFRYSLINQGFAFEDVTLEKKIPAD
;
A
#
# COMPACT_ATOMS: atom_id res chain seq x y z
N LEU A 1 -15.84 -10.10 3.76
CA LEU A 1 -14.79 -9.13 3.40
C LEU A 1 -13.85 -8.93 4.59
N THR A 2 -12.54 -8.99 4.36
CA THR A 2 -11.55 -8.73 5.40
C THR A 2 -10.66 -7.54 4.97
N ILE A 3 -10.42 -6.62 5.89
CA ILE A 3 -9.46 -5.53 5.73
C ILE A 3 -8.32 -5.79 6.71
N THR A 4 -7.15 -6.13 6.21
CA THR A 4 -5.96 -6.37 7.02
C THR A 4 -5.01 -5.19 6.89
N THR A 5 -4.76 -4.49 7.98
CA THR A 5 -3.79 -3.39 8.06
C THR A 5 -2.42 -3.95 8.39
N TYR A 6 -1.46 -3.75 7.51
CA TYR A 6 -0.06 -4.13 7.69
C TYR A 6 0.74 -2.90 8.10
N THR A 7 1.25 -2.92 9.31
CA THR A 7 1.98 -1.81 9.91
C THR A 7 3.43 -2.19 10.08
N ASN A 8 4.30 -1.63 9.23
CA ASN A 8 5.73 -1.76 9.37
C ASN A 8 6.25 -0.72 10.37
N LEU A 9 6.89 -1.17 11.45
CA LEU A 9 7.41 -0.29 12.50
C LEU A 9 8.50 0.67 11.99
N LEU A 10 9.20 0.30 10.92
CA LEU A 10 10.24 1.13 10.30
C LEU A 10 9.71 2.14 9.28
N ASP A 11 8.42 2.04 8.91
CA ASP A 11 7.75 2.99 8.01
C ASP A 11 7.44 4.32 8.71
N GLU A 12 7.48 5.43 8.00
CA GLU A 12 7.13 6.74 8.54
C GLU A 12 5.66 6.85 9.00
N ASN A 13 4.78 5.98 8.48
CA ASN A 13 3.36 5.95 8.75
C ASN A 13 2.95 4.92 9.82
N TYR A 14 3.91 4.31 10.54
CA TYR A 14 3.63 3.27 11.55
C TYR A 14 2.60 3.68 12.59
N TRP A 15 2.56 4.95 12.97
CA TRP A 15 1.72 5.52 14.00
C TRP A 15 0.21 5.46 13.70
N ILE A 16 -0.18 5.30 12.41
CA ILE A 16 -1.59 5.36 11.96
C ILE A 16 -2.44 4.25 12.59
N ALA A 17 -1.86 3.09 12.82
CA ALA A 17 -2.61 1.91 13.29
C ALA A 17 -1.89 1.15 14.42
N LEU A 18 -1.08 1.83 15.22
CA LEU A 18 -0.57 1.26 16.46
C LEU A 18 -1.73 0.86 17.38
N PRO A 19 -1.54 -0.06 18.35
CA PRO A 19 -2.58 -0.47 19.28
C PRO A 19 -3.31 0.69 19.95
N SER A 20 -2.61 1.77 20.28
CA SER A 20 -3.18 3.00 20.84
C SER A 20 -4.06 3.79 19.87
N ALA A 21 -3.89 3.60 18.55
CA ALA A 21 -4.60 4.31 17.50
C ALA A 21 -5.73 3.48 16.85
N ILE A 22 -5.92 2.21 17.25
CA ILE A 22 -6.90 1.30 16.62
C ILE A 22 -8.31 1.88 16.63
N ASN A 23 -8.77 2.47 17.74
CA ASN A 23 -10.12 3.02 17.83
C ASN A 23 -10.32 4.16 16.82
N THR A 24 -9.36 5.07 16.74
CA THR A 24 -9.39 6.17 15.76
C THR A 24 -9.32 5.64 14.31
N ASP A 25 -8.61 4.54 14.09
CA ASP A 25 -8.57 3.90 12.78
C ASP A 25 -9.91 3.24 12.42
N LEU A 26 -10.56 2.56 13.36
CA LEU A 26 -11.88 1.96 13.18
C LEU A 26 -12.97 3.01 12.90
N GLU A 27 -12.92 4.18 13.54
CA GLU A 27 -13.84 5.30 13.28
C GLU A 27 -13.84 5.74 11.81
N ARG A 28 -12.69 5.65 11.13
CA ARG A 28 -12.57 5.98 9.69
C ARG A 28 -13.37 5.03 8.80
N PHE A 29 -13.55 3.80 9.26
CA PHE A 29 -14.30 2.77 8.54
C PHE A 29 -15.73 2.60 9.08
N GLU A 30 -16.14 3.38 10.09
CA GLU A 30 -17.44 3.24 10.76
C GLU A 30 -18.61 3.23 9.78
N LYS A 31 -18.61 4.11 8.79
CA LYS A 31 -19.66 4.18 7.77
C LYS A 31 -19.82 2.85 7.04
N TYR A 32 -18.71 2.24 6.64
CA TYR A 32 -18.71 0.95 5.92
C TYR A 32 -19.10 -0.20 6.85
N LEU A 33 -18.63 -0.20 8.08
CA LEU A 33 -18.94 -1.22 9.09
C LEU A 33 -20.42 -1.18 9.49
N ARG A 34 -21.05 -0.01 9.52
CA ARG A 34 -22.50 0.13 9.75
C ARG A 34 -23.33 -0.52 8.66
N PHE A 35 -22.98 -0.31 7.39
CA PHE A 35 -23.72 -0.88 6.26
C PHE A 35 -23.38 -2.35 6.02
N LYS A 36 -22.20 -2.79 6.44
CA LYS A 36 -21.68 -4.12 6.19
C LYS A 36 -20.94 -4.67 7.41
N PRO A 37 -21.69 -5.04 8.47
CA PRO A 37 -21.11 -5.44 9.76
C PRO A 37 -20.28 -6.72 9.69
N GLU A 38 -20.40 -7.51 8.63
CA GLU A 38 -19.56 -8.67 8.36
C GLU A 38 -18.13 -8.35 7.92
N ILE A 39 -17.78 -7.09 7.71
CA ILE A 39 -16.40 -6.67 7.43
C ILE A 39 -15.53 -6.93 8.67
N LYS A 40 -14.48 -7.73 8.49
CA LYS A 40 -13.52 -8.04 9.54
C LYS A 40 -12.31 -7.13 9.41
N MET A 41 -12.02 -6.39 10.47
CA MET A 41 -10.80 -5.57 10.58
C MET A 41 -9.71 -6.36 11.29
N LYS A 42 -8.52 -6.43 10.71
CA LYS A 42 -7.34 -7.11 11.27
C LYS A 42 -6.14 -6.18 11.25
N TYR A 43 -5.25 -6.34 12.22
CA TYR A 43 -4.02 -5.56 12.33
C TYR A 43 -2.85 -6.53 12.46
N VAL A 44 -1.83 -6.32 11.63
CA VAL A 44 -0.59 -7.11 11.63
C VAL A 44 0.57 -6.14 11.78
N TYR A 45 1.34 -6.34 12.83
CA TYR A 45 2.53 -5.54 13.12
C TYR A 45 3.77 -6.32 12.71
N TYR A 46 4.70 -5.67 12.03
CA TYR A 46 5.94 -6.28 11.59
C TYR A 46 7.05 -5.23 11.48
N TYR A 47 8.26 -5.67 11.26
CA TYR A 47 9.34 -4.82 10.80
C TYR A 47 10.01 -5.49 9.58
N ASP A 48 10.31 -4.70 8.58
CA ASP A 48 11.10 -5.11 7.41
C ASP A 48 11.67 -3.84 6.76
N LYS A 49 12.72 -4.03 5.98
CA LYS A 49 13.40 -2.93 5.29
C LYS A 49 12.39 -2.12 4.46
N VAL A 50 12.41 -0.82 4.69
CA VAL A 50 11.57 0.18 3.98
C VAL A 50 12.41 1.43 3.76
N LYS A 51 12.10 2.20 2.73
CA LYS A 51 12.76 3.50 2.51
C LYS A 51 12.24 4.51 3.53
N ASN A 52 13.09 4.94 4.47
CA ASN A 52 12.78 5.95 5.47
C ASN A 52 14.06 6.73 5.81
N GLU A 53 14.27 7.85 5.10
CA GLU A 53 15.48 8.66 5.22
C GLU A 53 15.69 9.26 6.62
N ASP A 54 14.61 9.58 7.32
CA ASP A 54 14.70 10.13 8.68
C ASP A 54 15.15 9.07 9.69
N LEU A 55 14.68 7.85 9.52
CA LEU A 55 15.11 6.72 10.33
C LEU A 55 16.59 6.37 10.04
N ASP A 56 16.99 6.40 8.78
CA ASP A 56 18.37 6.14 8.37
C ASP A 56 19.34 7.18 8.95
N LYS A 57 18.95 8.45 8.96
CA LYS A 57 19.74 9.54 9.59
C LYS A 57 19.79 9.41 11.11
N ARG A 58 18.69 8.96 11.74
CA ARG A 58 18.60 8.81 13.20
C ARG A 58 19.42 7.66 13.73
N TYR A 59 19.49 6.57 12.98
CA TYR A 59 20.15 5.32 13.39
C TYR A 59 21.06 4.76 12.28
N PRO A 60 22.14 5.49 11.91
CA PRO A 60 22.97 5.13 10.75
C PRO A 60 23.72 3.81 10.92
N ASP A 61 24.09 3.46 12.17
CA ASP A 61 24.91 2.30 12.48
C ASP A 61 24.12 1.07 12.94
N MET A 62 22.78 1.17 12.98
CA MET A 62 21.90 0.08 13.41
C MET A 62 21.32 -0.68 12.22
N ASN A 63 21.24 -2.01 12.34
CA ASN A 63 20.47 -2.82 11.41
C ASN A 63 18.95 -2.68 11.65
N ASP A 64 18.12 -3.22 10.76
CA ASP A 64 16.67 -3.04 10.80
C ASP A 64 16.01 -3.63 12.07
N GLU A 65 16.53 -4.75 12.59
CA GLU A 65 16.04 -5.33 13.84
C GLU A 65 16.40 -4.46 15.05
N GLU A 66 17.61 -3.94 15.11
CA GLU A 66 18.07 -3.04 16.19
C GLU A 66 17.24 -1.75 16.18
N ARG A 67 17.02 -1.16 15.02
CA ARG A 67 16.13 0.01 14.83
C ARG A 67 14.71 -0.27 15.32
N ALA A 68 14.14 -1.41 14.92
CA ALA A 68 12.82 -1.81 15.34
C ALA A 68 12.71 -2.03 16.85
N ARG A 69 13.74 -2.61 17.50
CA ARG A 69 13.79 -2.77 18.97
C ARG A 69 13.83 -1.42 19.68
N GLU A 70 14.64 -0.49 19.21
CA GLU A 70 14.71 0.86 19.81
C GLU A 70 13.41 1.64 19.63
N LEU A 71 12.77 1.53 18.47
CA LEU A 71 11.45 2.15 18.25
C LEU A 71 10.37 1.54 19.15
N ALA A 72 10.31 0.21 19.24
CA ALA A 72 9.34 -0.49 20.10
C ALA A 72 9.53 -0.08 21.58
N LYS A 73 10.77 0.01 22.04
CA LYS A 73 11.13 0.48 23.38
C LYS A 73 10.67 1.93 23.62
N GLY A 74 10.93 2.82 22.65
CA GLY A 74 10.49 4.23 22.74
C GLY A 74 8.98 4.41 22.74
N LEU A 75 8.24 3.44 22.18
CA LEU A 75 6.79 3.38 22.14
C LEU A 75 6.18 2.59 23.32
N GLU A 76 7.00 2.08 24.23
CA GLU A 76 6.61 1.23 25.35
C GLU A 76 5.84 -0.03 24.91
N MET A 77 6.22 -0.61 23.75
CA MET A 77 5.59 -1.78 23.16
C MET A 77 6.46 -3.03 23.32
N ASP A 78 5.83 -4.18 23.52
CA ASP A 78 6.55 -5.46 23.49
C ASP A 78 7.00 -5.78 22.06
N PHE A 79 8.31 -5.85 21.85
CA PHE A 79 8.88 -6.18 20.54
C PHE A 79 8.39 -7.52 19.97
N LYS A 80 7.98 -8.46 20.83
CA LYS A 80 7.46 -9.77 20.40
C LYS A 80 6.17 -9.70 19.59
N MET A 81 5.44 -8.58 19.63
CA MET A 81 4.24 -8.41 18.81
C MET A 81 4.56 -8.10 17.34
N PHE A 82 5.80 -7.77 17.02
CA PHE A 82 6.21 -7.47 15.65
C PHE A 82 6.78 -8.73 14.99
N LEU A 83 6.20 -9.11 13.86
CA LEU A 83 6.71 -10.21 13.05
C LEU A 83 8.05 -9.83 12.42
N SER A 84 8.98 -10.80 12.36
CA SER A 84 10.24 -10.61 11.64
C SER A 84 10.03 -10.54 10.12
N PRO A 85 11.04 -10.08 9.35
CA PRO A 85 10.99 -10.10 7.89
C PRO A 85 10.63 -11.47 7.30
N GLU A 86 11.17 -12.55 7.86
CA GLU A 86 10.88 -13.91 7.43
C GLU A 86 9.42 -14.30 7.73
N GLN A 87 8.95 -13.94 8.91
CA GLN A 87 7.58 -14.27 9.35
C GLN A 87 6.52 -13.52 8.54
N ILE A 88 6.75 -12.24 8.20
CA ILE A 88 5.79 -11.50 7.37
C ILE A 88 5.77 -12.02 5.95
N ARG A 89 6.94 -12.32 5.35
CA ARG A 89 7.04 -12.86 3.98
C ARG A 89 6.39 -14.23 3.82
N GLN A 90 6.32 -15.04 4.88
CA GLN A 90 5.55 -16.30 4.88
C GLN A 90 4.03 -16.06 4.83
N LYS A 91 3.56 -14.89 5.28
CA LYS A 91 2.12 -14.55 5.28
C LYS A 91 1.72 -13.79 4.02
N ILE A 92 2.54 -12.86 3.58
CA ILE A 92 2.29 -11.99 2.44
C ILE A 92 3.60 -11.39 1.92
N ASP A 93 3.69 -11.27 0.61
CA ASP A 93 4.74 -10.47 -0.03
C ASP A 93 4.26 -9.03 -0.21
N LEU A 94 4.88 -8.10 0.50
CA LEU A 94 4.63 -6.66 0.44
C LEU A 94 5.74 -5.91 -0.32
N SER A 95 6.67 -6.61 -0.95
CA SER A 95 7.78 -5.99 -1.70
C SER A 95 7.29 -5.07 -2.82
N SER A 96 6.21 -5.46 -3.50
CA SER A 96 5.57 -4.63 -4.51
C SER A 96 5.01 -3.31 -3.96
N GLU A 97 4.72 -3.24 -2.66
CA GLU A 97 4.30 -2.02 -1.95
C GLU A 97 5.47 -1.35 -1.21
N GLY A 98 6.72 -1.77 -1.48
CA GLY A 98 7.93 -1.25 -0.84
C GLY A 98 7.98 -1.48 0.67
N ASN A 99 7.23 -2.44 1.19
CA ASN A 99 7.03 -2.70 2.63
C ASN A 99 6.49 -1.49 3.40
N HIS A 100 5.88 -0.53 2.71
CA HIS A 100 5.20 0.60 3.34
C HIS A 100 3.91 0.17 4.04
N PHE A 101 3.40 1.06 4.90
CA PHE A 101 2.08 0.90 5.51
C PHE A 101 1.00 0.75 4.43
N VAL A 102 0.24 -0.34 4.52
CA VAL A 102 -0.81 -0.62 3.52
C VAL A 102 -1.94 -1.44 4.13
N ARG A 103 -3.13 -1.34 3.56
CA ARG A 103 -4.25 -2.22 3.88
C ARG A 103 -4.54 -3.14 2.71
N LEU A 104 -4.64 -4.43 2.99
CA LEU A 104 -5.14 -5.43 2.04
C LEU A 104 -6.64 -5.60 2.28
N ILE A 105 -7.44 -5.35 1.26
CA ILE A 105 -8.87 -5.66 1.25
C ILE A 105 -9.05 -6.94 0.45
N GLU A 106 -9.65 -7.95 1.08
CA GLU A 106 -9.78 -9.29 0.52
C GLU A 106 -11.22 -9.81 0.65
N ARG A 107 -11.76 -10.34 -0.45
CA ARG A 107 -13.03 -11.07 -0.44
C ARG A 107 -12.81 -12.54 -0.10
N GLU A 108 -13.85 -13.18 0.38
CA GLU A 108 -13.86 -14.64 0.64
C GLU A 108 -13.65 -15.45 -0.64
N SER A 109 -14.02 -14.91 -1.79
CA SER A 109 -13.79 -15.47 -3.12
C SER A 109 -12.35 -15.35 -3.61
N GLY A 110 -11.49 -14.60 -2.91
CA GLY A 110 -10.05 -14.51 -3.17
C GLY A 110 -9.58 -13.25 -3.88
N GLU A 111 -10.51 -12.39 -4.36
CA GLU A 111 -10.11 -11.11 -4.96
C GLU A 111 -9.51 -10.18 -3.91
N LYS A 112 -8.43 -9.50 -4.30
CA LYS A 112 -7.62 -8.67 -3.41
C LYS A 112 -7.32 -7.32 -4.05
N THR A 113 -7.25 -6.30 -3.21
CA THR A 113 -6.76 -4.98 -3.60
C THR A 113 -6.06 -4.31 -2.44
N PHE A 114 -5.13 -3.40 -2.74
CA PHE A 114 -4.46 -2.59 -1.73
C PHE A 114 -5.11 -1.21 -1.61
N LEU A 115 -5.31 -0.78 -0.37
CA LEU A 115 -5.67 0.59 -0.01
C LEU A 115 -4.46 1.23 0.67
N ARG A 116 -3.92 2.27 0.05
CA ARG A 116 -2.66 2.91 0.41
C ARG A 116 -2.86 4.17 1.23
N VAL A 117 -1.79 4.63 1.86
CA VAL A 117 -1.64 6.01 2.33
C VAL A 117 -0.85 6.80 1.29
N PHE A 118 -0.94 8.13 1.35
CA PHE A 118 -0.41 9.00 0.30
C PHE A 118 0.56 10.01 0.86
N ASP A 119 1.46 10.49 0.00
CA ASP A 119 2.47 11.49 0.34
C ASP A 119 1.93 12.91 0.13
N ASP A 120 0.81 13.20 0.78
CA ASP A 120 0.17 14.51 0.80
C ASP A 120 -0.29 14.90 2.20
N ASN A 121 -0.76 16.14 2.38
CA ASN A 121 -1.20 16.66 3.67
C ASN A 121 -2.36 15.86 4.30
N LYS A 122 -3.15 15.14 3.51
CA LYS A 122 -4.25 14.32 4.01
C LYS A 122 -3.79 12.92 4.41
N ARG A 123 -2.70 12.43 3.84
CA ARG A 123 -2.10 11.09 4.00
C ARG A 123 -3.07 9.92 3.85
N LEU A 124 -4.17 9.93 4.57
CA LEU A 124 -5.13 8.84 4.64
C LEU A 124 -6.03 8.80 3.41
N PRO A 125 -6.49 7.60 3.00
CA PRO A 125 -7.45 7.48 1.92
C PRO A 125 -8.78 8.15 2.30
N SER A 126 -9.37 8.84 1.34
CA SER A 126 -10.71 9.39 1.42
C SER A 126 -11.75 8.33 1.04
N GLU A 127 -13.04 8.71 1.14
CA GLU A 127 -14.14 7.86 0.71
C GLU A 127 -14.04 7.46 -0.78
N ALA A 128 -13.46 8.34 -1.62
CA ALA A 128 -13.26 8.05 -3.04
C ALA A 128 -12.29 6.88 -3.26
N GLU A 129 -11.11 6.92 -2.63
CA GLU A 129 -10.12 5.85 -2.78
C GLU A 129 -10.61 4.53 -2.15
N ILE A 130 -11.32 4.60 -1.01
CA ILE A 130 -11.93 3.40 -0.40
C ILE A 130 -12.97 2.80 -1.34
N SER A 131 -13.83 3.63 -1.95
CA SER A 131 -14.87 3.18 -2.88
C SER A 131 -14.27 2.59 -4.16
N ILE A 132 -13.19 3.19 -4.68
CA ILE A 132 -12.45 2.66 -5.83
C ILE A 132 -11.86 1.29 -5.50
N ALA A 133 -11.22 1.15 -4.34
CA ALA A 133 -10.67 -0.12 -3.91
C ALA A 133 -11.74 -1.21 -3.77
N LEU A 134 -12.89 -0.88 -3.15
CA LEU A 134 -14.03 -1.81 -3.02
C LEU A 134 -14.62 -2.18 -4.37
N LYS A 135 -14.73 -1.21 -5.29
CA LYS A 135 -15.22 -1.46 -6.66
C LYS A 135 -14.28 -2.39 -7.41
N GLY A 136 -12.97 -2.21 -7.27
CA GLY A 136 -11.97 -3.05 -7.91
C GLY A 136 -12.08 -4.54 -7.55
N LEU A 137 -12.62 -4.86 -6.35
CA LEU A 137 -12.85 -6.25 -5.93
C LEU A 137 -14.04 -6.94 -6.62
N VAL A 138 -14.97 -6.18 -7.21
CA VAL A 138 -16.19 -6.72 -7.83
C VAL A 138 -16.20 -6.53 -9.34
N THR A 139 -15.30 -5.72 -9.87
CA THR A 139 -15.21 -5.41 -11.30
C THR A 139 -14.24 -6.40 -11.95
N THR A 140 -14.76 -7.24 -12.85
CA THR A 140 -13.95 -8.20 -13.60
C THR A 140 -13.08 -7.55 -14.68
N ASN A 141 -13.55 -6.44 -15.25
CA ASN A 141 -12.85 -5.69 -16.29
C ASN A 141 -12.46 -4.31 -15.75
N MET A 142 -11.25 -4.20 -15.20
CA MET A 142 -10.70 -2.90 -14.85
C MET A 142 -10.36 -2.13 -16.13
N PRO A 143 -10.64 -0.81 -16.19
CA PRO A 143 -10.20 0.00 -17.32
C PRO A 143 -8.69 -0.07 -17.43
N LYS A 144 -8.20 -0.37 -18.64
CA LYS A 144 -6.77 -0.50 -18.93
C LYS A 144 -6.22 0.73 -19.64
N VAL A 145 -4.99 1.07 -19.31
CA VAL A 145 -4.21 2.07 -20.03
C VAL A 145 -3.03 1.38 -20.69
N GLY A 146 -3.01 1.39 -22.02
CA GLY A 146 -1.90 0.87 -22.81
C GLY A 146 -0.79 1.91 -22.94
N PHE A 147 0.44 1.54 -22.60
CA PHE A 147 1.62 2.34 -22.84
C PHE A 147 2.35 1.78 -24.06
N LEU A 148 2.48 2.61 -25.10
CA LEU A 148 3.25 2.24 -26.28
C LEU A 148 4.73 2.16 -25.92
N ILE A 149 5.38 1.07 -26.32
CA ILE A 149 6.80 0.82 -26.08
C ILE A 149 7.50 0.36 -27.38
N GLY A 150 8.82 0.53 -27.42
CA GLY A 150 9.68 -0.02 -28.47
C GLY A 150 10.22 0.99 -29.49
N HIS A 151 9.84 2.27 -29.43
CA HIS A 151 10.24 3.30 -30.40
C HIS A 151 10.84 4.56 -29.74
N GLY A 152 11.29 4.45 -28.47
CA GLY A 152 11.85 5.57 -27.72
C GLY A 152 10.80 6.43 -27.01
N GLU A 153 9.63 5.87 -26.77
CA GLU A 153 8.55 6.51 -26.01
C GLU A 153 8.93 6.71 -24.55
N ARG A 154 8.13 7.50 -23.87
CA ARG A 154 8.26 7.72 -22.42
C ARG A 154 7.86 6.47 -21.65
N ASP A 155 8.67 6.10 -20.66
CA ASP A 155 8.46 4.91 -19.84
C ASP A 155 7.42 5.15 -18.75
N SER A 156 6.49 4.22 -18.58
CA SER A 156 5.47 4.24 -17.54
C SER A 156 5.98 3.83 -16.16
N LYS A 157 7.19 3.30 -16.08
CA LYS A 157 7.80 2.73 -14.85
C LYS A 157 8.99 3.55 -14.34
N GLN A 158 9.49 4.50 -15.14
CA GLN A 158 10.61 5.35 -14.77
C GLN A 158 10.16 6.72 -14.28
N ASP A 159 10.90 7.24 -13.30
CA ASP A 159 10.70 8.59 -12.76
C ASP A 159 11.30 9.66 -13.68
N GLY A 160 10.92 10.91 -13.42
CA GLY A 160 11.41 12.11 -14.09
C GLY A 160 10.40 12.72 -15.06
N ASP A 161 10.64 13.98 -15.41
CA ASP A 161 9.72 14.84 -16.20
C ASP A 161 9.39 14.32 -17.59
N ARG A 162 10.22 13.41 -18.11
CA ARG A 162 10.04 12.81 -19.42
C ARG A 162 9.44 11.41 -19.39
N ASN A 163 8.97 10.96 -18.22
CA ASN A 163 8.41 9.64 -18.00
C ASN A 163 7.03 9.70 -17.37
N TYR A 164 6.31 8.59 -17.33
CA TYR A 164 4.92 8.56 -16.91
C TYR A 164 4.69 7.88 -15.55
N ASN A 165 5.77 7.44 -14.84
CA ASN A 165 5.61 6.72 -13.58
C ASN A 165 4.73 7.48 -12.59
N ARG A 166 5.00 8.77 -12.39
CA ARG A 166 4.26 9.59 -11.41
C ARG A 166 2.76 9.62 -11.65
N ILE A 167 2.33 9.79 -12.89
CA ILE A 167 0.90 9.83 -13.21
C ILE A 167 0.28 8.44 -13.37
N ALA A 168 1.08 7.44 -13.68
CA ALA A 168 0.61 6.08 -13.94
C ALA A 168 0.67 5.20 -12.69
N GLN A 169 1.86 4.96 -12.14
CA GLN A 169 2.14 3.88 -11.20
C GLN A 169 2.75 4.30 -9.87
N ASP A 170 2.98 5.60 -9.65
CA ASP A 170 3.50 6.13 -8.40
C ASP A 170 2.48 5.95 -7.27
N LYS A 171 2.70 4.94 -6.42
CA LYS A 171 1.78 4.52 -5.37
C LYS A 171 1.58 5.56 -4.27
N PRO A 172 2.62 6.28 -3.79
CA PRO A 172 2.47 7.38 -2.85
C PRO A 172 1.71 8.58 -3.41
N PHE A 173 1.68 8.77 -4.73
CA PHE A 173 0.96 9.88 -5.34
C PHE A 173 -0.54 9.55 -5.49
N ARG A 174 -1.39 10.21 -4.70
CA ARG A 174 -2.84 9.97 -4.63
C ARG A 174 -3.53 9.89 -5.99
N TYR A 175 -3.15 10.79 -6.90
CA TYR A 175 -3.81 10.95 -8.20
C TYR A 175 -3.21 10.09 -9.32
N SER A 176 -2.24 9.23 -9.01
CA SER A 176 -1.77 8.26 -9.99
C SER A 176 -2.88 7.30 -10.41
N LEU A 177 -2.87 6.88 -11.66
CA LEU A 177 -3.92 6.04 -12.23
C LEU A 177 -4.08 4.70 -11.50
N ILE A 178 -2.97 4.15 -10.97
CA ILE A 178 -3.04 2.91 -10.17
C ILE A 178 -3.93 3.06 -8.93
N ASN A 179 -3.95 4.25 -8.30
CA ASN A 179 -4.78 4.56 -7.16
C ASN A 179 -6.21 4.94 -7.56
N GLN A 180 -6.44 5.19 -8.86
CA GLN A 180 -7.76 5.46 -9.44
C GLN A 180 -8.41 4.20 -10.06
N GLY A 181 -7.80 3.03 -9.85
CA GLY A 181 -8.36 1.76 -10.26
C GLY A 181 -8.15 1.40 -11.74
N PHE A 182 -7.08 1.90 -12.35
CA PHE A 182 -6.68 1.51 -13.70
C PHE A 182 -5.65 0.38 -13.66
N ALA A 183 -5.77 -0.56 -14.59
CA ALA A 183 -4.75 -1.53 -14.91
C ALA A 183 -3.87 -1.00 -16.06
N PHE A 184 -2.68 -1.59 -16.22
CA PHE A 184 -1.71 -1.15 -17.22
C PHE A 184 -1.27 -2.32 -18.07
N GLU A 185 -0.97 -2.03 -19.34
CA GLU A 185 -0.34 -2.99 -20.22
C GLU A 185 0.64 -2.27 -21.16
N ASP A 186 1.76 -2.95 -21.45
CA ASP A 186 2.72 -2.48 -22.44
C ASP A 186 2.23 -2.93 -23.83
N VAL A 187 2.13 -2.01 -24.78
CA VAL A 187 1.63 -2.23 -26.13
C VAL A 187 2.74 -1.97 -27.15
N THR A 188 2.84 -2.79 -28.16
CA THR A 188 3.77 -2.57 -29.28
C THR A 188 3.01 -2.41 -30.59
N LEU A 189 3.58 -1.68 -31.55
CA LEU A 189 2.99 -1.56 -32.91
C LEU A 189 3.20 -2.80 -33.77
N GLU A 190 4.00 -3.76 -33.31
CA GLU A 190 4.23 -5.03 -34.01
C GLU A 190 3.04 -5.99 -33.97
N LYS A 191 2.13 -5.77 -33.03
CA LYS A 191 0.90 -6.57 -32.85
C LYS A 191 -0.32 -5.67 -32.91
N LYS A 192 -1.47 -6.26 -33.32
CA LYS A 192 -2.74 -5.56 -33.26
C LYS A 192 -3.04 -5.14 -31.83
N ILE A 193 -3.30 -3.85 -31.63
CA ILE A 193 -3.70 -3.32 -30.33
C ILE A 193 -5.05 -3.95 -29.97
N PRO A 194 -5.20 -4.50 -28.75
CA PRO A 194 -6.50 -4.99 -28.27
C PRO A 194 -7.56 -3.91 -28.35
N ALA A 195 -8.79 -4.30 -28.64
CA ALA A 195 -9.92 -3.36 -28.84
C ALA A 195 -10.67 -3.05 -27.55
N ASP A 196 -10.32 -3.70 -26.45
CA ASP A 196 -11.02 -3.71 -25.14
C ASP A 196 -10.08 -3.58 -23.94
#